data_a9fcc2a350bacf877db23a0d12c0b907
#
_entry.id   a9fcc2a350bacf877db23a0d12c0b907
#
_cell.length_a   1.000
_cell.length_b   1.000
_cell.length_c   1.000
_cell.angle_alpha   90.00
_cell.angle_beta   90.00
_cell.angle_gamma   90.00
#
_symmetry.space_group_name_H-M   'P 1'
#
loop_
_entity.id
_entity.type
_entity.pdbx_description
1 polymer ?
#
loop_
_entity_poly.entity_id
_entity_poly.type
_entity_poly.pdbx_seq_one_letter_code
_entity_poly.pdbx_strand_id
1 'polypeptide(L)'
;MSQFTFTRAPFPQTRMRRLRAQEFSRRLVQETVLTPADLIYPMFVLEGENRREAIPSMLGIERVSIDQLLLEAAELVTLGIPAVALFPVTPPEAKSLLAEEAWNTNGLAQRAVRALKQHFPQLGVITDVALDPFTTHGQDGIIDDNGYVINDVTTQALIKQAL
;
A
#
# COMPACT_ATOMS: atom_id res chain seq x y z
N MET A 1 -49.31 32.74 27.15
CA MET A 1 -48.10 31.82 26.99
C MET A 1 -47.18 32.53 26.02
N SER A 2 -46.01 33.02 26.48
CA SER A 2 -45.04 33.66 25.59
C SER A 2 -44.30 32.57 24.80
N GLN A 3 -44.44 32.59 23.47
CA GLN A 3 -43.64 31.74 22.60
C GLN A 3 -42.20 32.29 22.59
N PHE A 4 -41.28 31.55 23.21
CA PHE A 4 -39.86 31.84 23.06
C PHE A 4 -39.42 31.40 21.65
N THR A 5 -39.26 32.32 20.74
CA THR A 5 -38.67 32.11 19.44
C THR A 5 -37.14 32.22 19.54
N PHE A 6 -36.42 31.12 19.53
CA PHE A 6 -34.97 31.15 19.42
C PHE A 6 -34.59 31.29 17.94
N THR A 7 -34.19 32.47 17.54
CA THR A 7 -33.59 32.70 16.23
C THR A 7 -32.09 32.43 16.33
N ARG A 8 -31.62 31.35 15.71
CA ARG A 8 -30.18 31.08 15.58
C ARG A 8 -29.63 31.83 14.38
N ALA A 9 -28.48 32.48 14.57
CA ALA A 9 -27.77 33.03 13.41
C ALA A 9 -27.31 31.89 12.49
N PRO A 10 -27.22 32.12 11.18
CA PRO A 10 -26.73 31.13 10.23
C PRO A 10 -25.23 30.83 10.47
N PHE A 11 -24.72 29.74 9.89
CA PHE A 11 -23.28 29.51 9.79
C PHE A 11 -22.65 30.63 8.91
N PRO A 12 -21.49 31.20 9.26
CA PRO A 12 -20.56 30.81 10.34
C PRO A 12 -20.73 31.52 11.68
N GLN A 13 -21.72 32.40 11.84
CA GLN A 13 -21.94 33.16 13.08
C GLN A 13 -22.32 32.24 14.24
N THR A 14 -23.12 31.22 13.99
CA THR A 14 -23.41 30.16 14.94
C THR A 14 -22.73 28.85 14.55
N ARG A 15 -21.93 28.31 15.49
CA ARG A 15 -21.25 27.03 15.31
C ARG A 15 -21.64 26.07 16.43
N MET A 16 -22.24 24.94 16.07
CA MET A 16 -22.73 23.93 17.00
C MET A 16 -21.57 23.06 17.48
N ARG A 17 -20.92 23.44 18.59
CA ARG A 17 -19.70 22.75 19.09
C ARG A 17 -19.90 22.01 20.43
N ARG A 18 -21.08 22.04 21.02
CA ARG A 18 -21.36 21.43 22.32
C ARG A 18 -21.02 19.92 22.34
N LEU A 19 -21.39 19.20 21.29
CA LEU A 19 -21.11 17.77 21.15
C LEU A 19 -19.61 17.45 20.95
N ARG A 20 -18.80 18.46 20.64
CA ARG A 20 -17.35 18.30 20.47
C ARG A 20 -16.55 18.66 21.73
N ALA A 21 -17.18 19.24 22.75
CA ALA A 21 -16.48 19.78 23.93
C ALA A 21 -15.97 18.69 24.87
N GLN A 22 -16.72 17.61 25.03
CA GLN A 22 -16.42 16.54 25.98
C GLN A 22 -16.15 15.22 25.23
N GLU A 23 -15.29 14.37 25.81
CA GLU A 23 -14.94 13.09 25.20
C GLU A 23 -16.17 12.16 25.06
N PHE A 24 -16.96 12.04 26.12
CA PHE A 24 -18.13 11.19 26.06
C PHE A 24 -19.12 11.60 24.97
N SER A 25 -19.32 12.91 24.77
CA SER A 25 -20.24 13.38 23.74
C SER A 25 -19.70 13.19 22.34
N ARG A 26 -18.36 13.33 22.13
CA ARG A 26 -17.72 12.97 20.86
C ARG A 26 -17.91 11.49 20.54
N ARG A 27 -17.69 10.61 21.53
CA ARG A 27 -17.88 9.15 21.36
C ARG A 27 -19.33 8.78 21.03
N LEU A 28 -20.31 9.46 21.67
CA LEU A 28 -21.74 9.20 21.42
C LEU A 28 -22.18 9.56 19.98
N VAL A 29 -21.56 10.58 19.38
CA VAL A 29 -21.94 11.06 18.03
C VAL A 29 -20.93 10.66 16.95
N GLN A 30 -19.99 9.81 17.27
CA GLN A 30 -18.98 9.33 16.35
C GLN A 30 -19.63 8.39 15.30
N GLU A 31 -19.55 8.75 14.04
CA GLU A 31 -20.10 7.96 12.93
C GLU A 31 -19.07 6.96 12.40
N THR A 32 -17.77 7.31 12.49
CA THR A 32 -16.66 6.48 12.00
C THR A 32 -15.75 6.09 13.16
N VAL A 33 -15.43 4.81 13.26
CA VAL A 33 -14.45 4.25 14.20
C VAL A 33 -13.29 3.69 13.40
N LEU A 34 -12.08 4.22 13.63
CA LEU A 34 -10.86 3.68 13.02
C LEU A 34 -10.34 2.54 13.91
N THR A 35 -10.13 1.39 13.29
CA THR A 35 -9.57 0.18 13.91
C THR A 35 -8.37 -0.33 13.12
N PRO A 36 -7.54 -1.24 13.66
CA PRO A 36 -6.50 -1.89 12.87
C PRO A 36 -7.03 -2.58 11.59
N ALA A 37 -8.28 -3.05 11.61
CA ALA A 37 -8.92 -3.71 10.47
C ALA A 37 -9.20 -2.77 9.27
N ASP A 38 -9.07 -1.46 9.46
CA ASP A 38 -9.23 -0.45 8.40
C ASP A 38 -7.90 -0.12 7.71
N LEU A 39 -6.79 -0.75 8.14
CA LEU A 39 -5.44 -0.41 7.69
C LEU A 39 -4.87 -1.44 6.72
N ILE A 40 -4.12 -0.96 5.74
CA ILE A 40 -3.24 -1.74 4.88
C ILE A 40 -1.82 -1.22 5.10
N TYR A 41 -0.87 -2.11 5.42
CA TYR A 41 0.49 -1.70 5.71
C TYR A 41 1.38 -1.86 4.46
N PRO A 42 1.99 -0.77 3.94
CA PRO A 42 2.88 -0.84 2.79
C PRO A 42 4.25 -1.38 3.23
N MET A 43 4.82 -2.31 2.46
CA MET A 43 6.12 -2.92 2.72
C MET A 43 7.00 -2.88 1.47
N PHE A 44 8.21 -2.38 1.60
CA PHE A 44 9.19 -2.34 0.53
C PHE A 44 10.15 -3.52 0.71
N VAL A 45 10.22 -4.40 -0.29
CA VAL A 45 11.04 -5.61 -0.22
C VAL A 45 12.23 -5.51 -1.18
N LEU A 46 13.42 -5.89 -0.70
CA LEU A 46 14.67 -5.91 -1.47
C LEU A 46 15.33 -7.28 -1.42
N GLU A 47 16.27 -7.51 -2.32
CA GLU A 47 17.08 -8.73 -2.36
C GLU A 47 18.08 -8.78 -1.22
N GLY A 48 18.39 -10.00 -0.79
CA GLY A 48 19.40 -10.30 0.22
C GLY A 48 18.86 -11.04 1.42
N GLU A 49 19.67 -11.11 2.45
CA GLU A 49 19.37 -11.76 3.72
C GLU A 49 19.81 -10.84 4.87
N ASN A 50 18.99 -10.74 5.89
CA ASN A 50 19.19 -9.89 7.07
C ASN A 50 19.50 -8.41 6.71
N ARG A 51 18.82 -7.89 5.69
CA ARG A 51 19.02 -6.52 5.21
C ARG A 51 17.86 -5.62 5.57
N ARG A 52 18.22 -4.41 6.00
CA ARG A 52 17.33 -3.27 6.22
C ARG A 52 18.01 -2.03 5.65
N GLU A 53 17.28 -1.25 4.87
CA GLU A 53 17.79 -0.07 4.17
C GLU A 53 16.79 1.07 4.31
N ALA A 54 17.16 2.13 5.01
CA ALA A 54 16.30 3.29 5.21
C ALA A 54 15.96 3.97 3.88
N ILE A 55 14.73 4.45 3.75
CA ILE A 55 14.28 5.27 2.62
C ILE A 55 14.40 6.74 3.03
N PRO A 56 15.37 7.52 2.48
CA PRO A 56 15.63 8.88 2.94
C PRO A 56 14.44 9.83 2.85
N SER A 57 13.57 9.63 1.87
CA SER A 57 12.36 10.44 1.66
C SER A 57 11.17 10.03 2.52
N MET A 58 11.26 8.89 3.23
CA MET A 58 10.17 8.31 4.02
C MET A 58 10.72 7.96 5.42
N LEU A 59 10.72 8.95 6.32
CA LEU A 59 11.29 8.80 7.66
C LEU A 59 10.64 7.64 8.42
N GLY A 60 11.47 6.71 8.93
CA GLY A 60 11.04 5.56 9.70
C GLY A 60 10.54 4.37 8.84
N ILE A 61 10.61 4.49 7.51
CA ILE A 61 10.28 3.40 6.59
C ILE A 61 11.56 2.83 5.99
N GLU A 62 11.63 1.51 5.90
CA GLU A 62 12.79 0.79 5.38
C GLU A 62 12.39 -0.16 4.25
N ARG A 63 13.35 -0.44 3.37
CA ARG A 63 13.31 -1.60 2.49
C ARG A 63 13.89 -2.77 3.25
N VAL A 64 13.25 -3.92 3.18
CA VAL A 64 13.66 -5.08 3.98
C VAL A 64 13.79 -6.34 3.13
N SER A 65 14.73 -7.23 3.47
CA SER A 65 14.81 -8.56 2.86
C SER A 65 13.64 -9.46 3.31
N ILE A 66 13.38 -10.55 2.60
CA ILE A 66 12.22 -11.41 2.84
C ILE A 66 12.20 -11.97 4.28
N ASP A 67 13.35 -12.32 4.85
CA ASP A 67 13.46 -12.75 6.24
C ASP A 67 13.02 -11.66 7.24
N GLN A 68 13.42 -10.42 7.00
CA GLN A 68 13.02 -9.26 7.80
C GLN A 68 11.54 -8.89 7.58
N LEU A 69 11.04 -9.03 6.34
CA LEU A 69 9.63 -8.88 5.99
C LEU A 69 8.74 -9.80 6.83
N LEU A 70 9.16 -11.05 7.03
CA LEU A 70 8.40 -12.02 7.83
C LEU A 70 8.36 -11.63 9.32
N LEU A 71 9.40 -11.03 9.85
CA LEU A 71 9.40 -10.53 11.23
C LEU A 71 8.40 -9.37 11.41
N GLU A 72 8.40 -8.41 10.48
CA GLU A 72 7.43 -7.32 10.51
C GLU A 72 6.00 -7.83 10.30
N ALA A 73 5.78 -8.78 9.39
CA ALA A 73 4.47 -9.38 9.17
C ALA A 73 3.91 -10.07 10.43
N ALA A 74 4.77 -10.71 11.23
CA ALA A 74 4.37 -11.31 12.51
C ALA A 74 3.85 -10.23 13.50
N GLU A 75 4.51 -9.08 13.55
CA GLU A 75 4.07 -7.94 14.37
C GLU A 75 2.74 -7.39 13.88
N LEU A 76 2.57 -7.19 12.55
CA LEU A 76 1.34 -6.69 11.96
C LEU A 76 0.14 -7.59 12.26
N VAL A 77 0.32 -8.91 12.17
CA VAL A 77 -0.70 -9.90 12.56
C VAL A 77 -1.08 -9.74 14.03
N THR A 78 -0.08 -9.56 14.92
CA THR A 78 -0.31 -9.35 16.36
C THR A 78 -1.08 -8.05 16.63
N LEU A 79 -0.82 -6.99 15.85
CA LEU A 79 -1.52 -5.72 15.92
C LEU A 79 -2.93 -5.76 15.32
N GLY A 80 -3.30 -6.85 14.64
CA GLY A 80 -4.61 -7.02 14.00
C GLY A 80 -4.75 -6.30 12.67
N ILE A 81 -3.65 -5.97 11.99
CA ILE A 81 -3.66 -5.40 10.64
C ILE A 81 -3.92 -6.52 9.63
N PRO A 82 -5.00 -6.44 8.81
CA PRO A 82 -5.47 -7.57 8.02
C PRO A 82 -4.70 -7.77 6.71
N ALA A 83 -4.02 -6.75 6.18
CA ALA A 83 -3.39 -6.82 4.88
C ALA A 83 -2.11 -5.98 4.78
N VAL A 84 -1.22 -6.42 3.90
CA VAL A 84 -0.01 -5.70 3.49
C VAL A 84 -0.05 -5.40 1.99
N ALA A 85 0.55 -4.30 1.58
CA ALA A 85 0.81 -3.97 0.19
C ALA A 85 2.31 -4.07 -0.08
N LEU A 86 2.73 -4.90 -1.06
CA LEU A 86 4.13 -5.17 -1.35
C LEU A 86 4.64 -4.32 -2.52
N PHE A 87 5.80 -3.71 -2.32
CA PHE A 87 6.51 -2.94 -3.33
C PHE A 87 7.93 -3.50 -3.49
N PRO A 88 8.20 -4.32 -4.54
CA PRO A 88 9.53 -4.90 -4.75
C PRO A 88 10.49 -3.84 -5.28
N VAL A 89 11.73 -3.90 -4.79
CA VAL A 89 12.85 -3.13 -5.33
C VAL A 89 13.56 -3.99 -6.37
N THR A 90 13.23 -3.77 -7.62
CA THR A 90 13.87 -4.49 -8.74
C THR A 90 15.28 -3.93 -8.97
N PRO A 91 16.32 -4.78 -8.89
CA PRO A 91 17.67 -4.33 -9.17
C PRO A 91 17.84 -3.95 -10.65
N PRO A 92 18.70 -2.97 -10.97
CA PRO A 92 18.83 -2.45 -12.35
C PRO A 92 19.10 -3.53 -13.41
N GLU A 93 19.88 -4.55 -13.06
CA GLU A 93 20.24 -5.67 -13.93
C GLU A 93 19.06 -6.61 -14.26
N ALA A 94 18.01 -6.60 -13.46
CA ALA A 94 16.80 -7.38 -13.72
C ALA A 94 15.73 -6.59 -14.49
N LYS A 95 15.96 -5.29 -14.71
CA LYS A 95 15.06 -4.46 -15.52
C LYS A 95 15.33 -4.68 -17.01
N SER A 96 14.26 -4.65 -17.81
CA SER A 96 14.34 -4.79 -19.27
C SER A 96 13.38 -3.84 -20.00
N LEU A 97 13.46 -3.78 -21.32
CA LEU A 97 12.51 -3.01 -22.13
C LEU A 97 11.11 -3.63 -22.11
N LEU A 98 11.02 -4.95 -21.89
CA LEU A 98 9.76 -5.70 -21.91
C LEU A 98 9.25 -6.04 -20.51
N ALA A 99 9.98 -5.66 -19.47
CA ALA A 99 9.62 -5.86 -18.06
C ALA A 99 9.40 -7.34 -17.66
N GLU A 100 10.18 -8.28 -18.21
CA GLU A 100 9.98 -9.73 -17.99
C GLU A 100 10.08 -10.15 -16.52
N GLU A 101 10.83 -9.41 -15.70
CA GLU A 101 10.93 -9.68 -14.27
C GLU A 101 9.57 -9.51 -13.55
N ALA A 102 8.63 -8.74 -14.11
CA ALA A 102 7.29 -8.54 -13.53
C ALA A 102 6.50 -9.85 -13.37
N TRP A 103 6.72 -10.82 -14.26
CA TRP A 103 6.07 -12.15 -14.23
C TRP A 103 7.04 -13.31 -14.04
N ASN A 104 8.25 -13.02 -13.59
CA ASN A 104 9.22 -14.06 -13.24
C ASN A 104 8.72 -14.83 -12.01
N THR A 105 8.41 -16.11 -12.18
CA THR A 105 7.92 -16.96 -11.08
C THR A 105 8.88 -17.06 -9.90
N ASN A 106 10.16 -16.80 -10.12
CA ASN A 106 11.20 -16.74 -9.09
C ASN A 106 11.62 -15.31 -8.73
N GLY A 107 10.89 -14.32 -9.25
CA GLY A 107 11.11 -12.91 -8.94
C GLY A 107 10.91 -12.58 -7.46
N LEU A 108 11.45 -11.45 -7.05
CA LEU A 108 11.41 -11.01 -5.66
C LEU A 108 9.99 -10.89 -5.12
N ALA A 109 9.08 -10.28 -5.89
CA ALA A 109 7.67 -10.12 -5.49
C ALA A 109 7.00 -11.48 -5.27
N GLN A 110 7.13 -12.40 -6.23
CA GLN A 110 6.52 -13.72 -6.18
C GLN A 110 7.08 -14.58 -5.03
N ARG A 111 8.38 -14.47 -4.74
CA ARG A 111 9.00 -15.14 -3.57
C ARG A 111 8.49 -14.55 -2.25
N ALA A 112 8.38 -13.23 -2.15
CA ALA A 112 7.86 -12.56 -0.96
C ALA A 112 6.40 -12.94 -0.70
N VAL A 113 5.54 -12.96 -1.73
CA VAL A 113 4.14 -13.40 -1.62
C VAL A 113 4.07 -14.84 -1.12
N ARG A 114 4.83 -15.77 -1.72
CA ARG A 114 4.85 -17.19 -1.28
C ARG A 114 5.30 -17.32 0.17
N ALA A 115 6.35 -16.61 0.57
CA ALA A 115 6.84 -16.63 1.94
C ALA A 115 5.80 -16.12 2.93
N LEU A 116 5.15 -14.99 2.64
CA LEU A 116 4.08 -14.45 3.48
C LEU A 116 2.90 -15.41 3.58
N LYS A 117 2.42 -15.96 2.47
CA LYS A 117 1.28 -16.88 2.47
C LYS A 117 1.58 -18.21 3.12
N GLN A 118 2.84 -18.64 3.11
CA GLN A 118 3.28 -19.86 3.80
C GLN A 118 3.29 -19.68 5.33
N HIS A 119 3.75 -18.52 5.83
CA HIS A 119 3.87 -18.27 7.27
C HIS A 119 2.61 -17.63 7.87
N PHE A 120 1.90 -16.83 7.12
CA PHE A 120 0.71 -16.08 7.55
C PHE A 120 -0.43 -16.23 6.54
N PRO A 121 -1.04 -17.43 6.41
CA PRO A 121 -2.08 -17.70 5.40
C PRO A 121 -3.30 -16.78 5.52
N GLN A 122 -3.59 -16.27 6.73
CA GLN A 122 -4.69 -15.35 7.02
C GLN A 122 -4.39 -13.89 6.62
N LEU A 123 -3.10 -13.51 6.47
CA LEU A 123 -2.73 -12.13 6.10
C LEU A 123 -3.06 -11.88 4.63
N GLY A 124 -3.81 -10.82 4.35
CA GLY A 124 -4.03 -10.35 2.99
C GLY A 124 -2.74 -9.82 2.38
N VAL A 125 -2.46 -10.18 1.14
CA VAL A 125 -1.30 -9.66 0.39
C VAL A 125 -1.81 -9.00 -0.87
N ILE A 126 -1.50 -7.71 -1.02
CA ILE A 126 -1.83 -6.89 -2.18
C ILE A 126 -0.53 -6.65 -2.94
N THR A 127 -0.55 -6.91 -4.23
CA THR A 127 0.56 -6.58 -5.13
C THR A 127 0.09 -5.54 -6.14
N ASP A 128 1.01 -4.72 -6.59
CA ASP A 128 0.76 -3.78 -7.67
C ASP A 128 0.93 -4.47 -9.03
N VAL A 129 -0.02 -4.27 -9.93
CA VAL A 129 0.07 -4.72 -11.32
C VAL A 129 0.49 -3.52 -12.17
N ALA A 130 1.80 -3.24 -12.16
CA ALA A 130 2.44 -2.10 -12.79
C ALA A 130 3.81 -2.50 -13.33
N LEU A 131 4.26 -1.90 -14.42
CA LEU A 131 5.51 -2.29 -15.11
C LEU A 131 6.68 -1.34 -14.85
N ASP A 132 6.43 -0.12 -14.37
CA ASP A 132 7.50 0.87 -14.12
C ASP A 132 8.62 0.37 -13.19
N PRO A 133 8.38 -0.47 -12.16
CA PRO A 133 9.47 -1.01 -11.35
C PRO A 133 10.39 -1.95 -12.13
N PHE A 134 9.93 -2.50 -13.27
CA PHE A 134 10.58 -3.55 -14.03
C PHE A 134 11.11 -3.09 -15.39
N THR A 135 10.74 -1.89 -15.85
CA THR A 135 11.23 -1.31 -17.10
C THR A 135 12.52 -0.53 -16.91
N THR A 136 13.42 -0.55 -17.89
CA THR A 136 14.68 0.23 -17.86
C THR A 136 14.45 1.73 -18.03
N HIS A 137 13.37 2.12 -18.70
CA HIS A 137 13.00 3.52 -18.98
C HIS A 137 12.05 4.12 -17.92
N GLY A 138 11.53 3.31 -16.97
CA GLY A 138 10.68 3.78 -15.88
C GLY A 138 9.26 4.18 -16.29
N GLN A 139 8.82 3.84 -17.50
CA GLN A 139 7.42 4.00 -17.91
C GLN A 139 6.60 2.79 -17.45
N ASP A 140 5.35 3.04 -17.07
CA ASP A 140 4.39 2.00 -16.71
C ASP A 140 3.73 1.42 -17.98
N GLY A 141 4.55 0.82 -18.81
CA GLY A 141 4.15 0.19 -20.07
C GLY A 141 5.34 -0.09 -20.97
N ILE A 142 5.12 -0.94 -21.96
CA ILE A 142 6.11 -1.27 -22.99
C ILE A 142 6.04 -0.20 -24.07
N ILE A 143 7.18 0.41 -24.40
CA ILE A 143 7.28 1.51 -25.35
C ILE A 143 7.86 1.08 -26.70
N ASP A 144 7.50 1.82 -27.75
CA ASP A 144 8.14 1.74 -29.07
C ASP A 144 9.43 2.58 -29.12
N ASP A 145 10.10 2.61 -30.27
CA ASP A 145 11.33 3.36 -30.52
C ASP A 145 11.15 4.89 -30.39
N ASN A 146 9.91 5.38 -30.41
CA ASN A 146 9.57 6.79 -30.23
C ASN A 146 9.21 7.13 -28.79
N GLY A 147 9.22 6.15 -27.87
CA GLY A 147 8.81 6.30 -26.47
C GLY A 147 7.30 6.29 -26.23
N TYR A 148 6.52 5.86 -27.20
CA TYR A 148 5.06 5.73 -27.09
C TYR A 148 4.68 4.37 -26.50
N VAL A 149 3.78 4.35 -25.48
CA VAL A 149 3.32 3.12 -24.85
C VAL A 149 2.44 2.31 -25.80
N ILE A 150 2.84 1.07 -26.09
CA ILE A 150 2.13 0.14 -26.96
C ILE A 150 1.07 -0.58 -26.13
N ASN A 151 -0.18 -0.15 -26.23
CA ASN A 151 -1.28 -0.59 -25.36
C ASN A 151 -1.47 -2.11 -25.34
N ASP A 152 -1.57 -2.76 -26.50
CA ASP A 152 -1.89 -4.19 -26.56
C ASP A 152 -0.76 -5.06 -25.98
N VAL A 153 0.49 -4.71 -26.26
CA VAL A 153 1.67 -5.42 -25.72
C VAL A 153 1.76 -5.21 -24.20
N THR A 154 1.53 -3.98 -23.73
CA THR A 154 1.50 -3.64 -22.31
C THR A 154 0.41 -4.43 -21.59
N THR A 155 -0.80 -4.48 -22.14
CA THR A 155 -1.92 -5.24 -21.54
C THR A 155 -1.59 -6.73 -21.42
N GLN A 156 -0.93 -7.33 -22.42
CA GLN A 156 -0.50 -8.73 -22.35
C GLN A 156 0.55 -8.97 -21.26
N ALA A 157 1.47 -8.02 -21.05
CA ALA A 157 2.44 -8.09 -19.97
C ALA A 157 1.78 -7.99 -18.59
N LEU A 158 0.85 -7.04 -18.41
CA LEU A 158 0.09 -6.85 -17.16
C LEU A 158 -0.77 -8.10 -16.82
N ILE A 159 -1.36 -8.75 -17.84
CA ILE A 159 -2.10 -10.01 -17.64
C ILE A 159 -1.17 -11.09 -17.08
N LYS A 160 0.04 -11.24 -17.64
CA LYS A 160 1.03 -12.22 -17.13
C LYS A 160 1.47 -11.91 -15.71
N GLN A 161 1.61 -10.63 -15.37
CA GLN A 161 1.97 -10.19 -14.01
C GLN A 161 0.86 -10.50 -13.00
N ALA A 162 -0.40 -10.37 -13.41
CA ALA A 162 -1.56 -10.56 -12.53
C ALA A 162 -1.89 -12.03 -12.25
N LEU A 163 -1.43 -12.98 -13.08
CA LEU A 163 -1.69 -14.42 -12.98
C LEU A 163 -0.57 -15.16 -12.26
#